data_400d4a36f65ed99f8cfad0831509396b
#
_entry.id   400d4a36f65ed99f8cfad0831509396b
#
_cell.length_a   1.000
_cell.length_b   1.000
_cell.length_c   1.000
_cell.angle_alpha   90.00
_cell.angle_beta   90.00
_cell.angle_gamma   90.00
#
_symmetry.space_group_name_H-M   'P 1'
#
loop_
_entity.id
_entity.type
_entity.pdbx_description
1 polymer ?
#
loop_
_entity_poly.entity_id
_entity_poly.type
_entity_poly.pdbx_seq_one_letter_code
_entity_poly.pdbx_strand_id
1 'polypeptide(L)'
;MGKFEPHGARKDFELRVGVAEGTWDRKSFADRLWSDVARIMEVPADRNPGVPNEYGGYQYWFENEDLSVDLYVEEPEPDDGFFGQVPAMLMARSRSETENWEMAEKLYERLVRLGRYRVVAFADNGMPIDANFDIGDDW
;
A
#
# COMPACT_ATOMS: atom_id res chain seq x y z
N MET A 1 -7.33 20.49 -3.22
CA MET A 1 -7.14 19.73 -1.99
C MET A 1 -7.56 18.29 -2.16
N GLY A 2 -6.71 17.36 -1.79
CA GLY A 2 -7.03 15.95 -1.82
C GLY A 2 -7.70 15.48 -0.54
N LYS A 3 -8.23 14.26 -0.59
CA LYS A 3 -8.90 13.65 0.57
C LYS A 3 -7.95 13.36 1.73
N PHE A 4 -6.66 13.26 1.47
CA PHE A 4 -5.66 12.90 2.48
C PHE A 4 -5.22 14.10 3.32
N GLU A 5 -5.17 15.27 2.73
CA GLU A 5 -4.70 16.49 3.39
C GLU A 5 -5.36 16.78 4.75
N PRO A 6 -6.70 16.67 4.87
CA PRO A 6 -7.36 16.98 6.15
C PRO A 6 -6.96 16.07 7.31
N HIS A 7 -6.31 14.93 7.03
CA HIS A 7 -5.91 13.96 8.06
C HIS A 7 -4.55 14.27 8.69
N GLY A 8 -3.92 15.37 8.28
CA GLY A 8 -2.72 15.86 8.92
C GLY A 8 -1.44 15.51 8.19
N ALA A 9 -0.54 16.50 8.12
CA ALA A 9 0.67 16.42 7.32
C ALA A 9 1.73 15.49 7.90
N ARG A 10 1.72 15.27 9.21
CA ARG A 10 2.75 14.50 9.92
C ARG A 10 2.29 13.13 10.36
N LYS A 11 1.08 12.74 9.98
CA LYS A 11 0.53 11.44 10.33
C LYS A 11 0.93 10.40 9.30
N ASP A 12 1.01 9.16 9.73
CA ASP A 12 1.27 8.04 8.84
C ASP A 12 -0.02 7.60 8.16
N PHE A 13 0.11 7.17 6.93
CA PHE A 13 -1.01 6.63 6.16
C PHE A 13 -0.68 5.19 5.79
N GLU A 14 -1.70 4.34 5.80
CA GLU A 14 -1.55 2.95 5.42
C GLU A 14 -2.43 2.68 4.20
N LEU A 15 -1.84 2.06 3.19
CA LEU A 15 -2.60 1.54 2.06
C LEU A 15 -2.69 0.03 2.19
N ARG A 16 -3.88 -0.51 1.95
CA ARG A 16 -4.08 -1.95 1.84
C ARG A 16 -4.39 -2.26 0.40
N VAL A 17 -3.74 -3.30 -0.13
CA VAL A 17 -3.78 -3.59 -1.56
C VAL A 17 -4.06 -5.07 -1.79
N GLY A 18 -4.89 -5.36 -2.79
CA GLY A 18 -5.17 -6.71 -3.21
C GLY A 18 -5.34 -6.78 -4.71
N VAL A 19 -5.49 -7.97 -5.24
CA VAL A 19 -5.71 -8.19 -6.67
C VAL A 19 -7.16 -7.84 -7.01
N ALA A 20 -7.35 -7.05 -8.09
CA ALA A 20 -8.68 -6.69 -8.54
C ALA A 20 -9.34 -7.81 -9.32
N GLU A 21 -8.55 -8.50 -10.15
CA GLU A 21 -9.03 -9.59 -11.00
C GLU A 21 -7.94 -10.64 -11.16
N GLY A 22 -8.34 -11.87 -11.45
CA GLY A 22 -7.40 -12.93 -11.75
C GLY A 22 -7.14 -13.84 -10.57
N THR A 23 -6.19 -14.74 -10.76
CA THR A 23 -5.82 -15.75 -9.78
C THR A 23 -4.85 -15.18 -8.77
N TRP A 24 -5.09 -15.46 -7.49
CA TRP A 24 -4.17 -15.09 -6.43
C TRP A 24 -2.95 -16.01 -6.45
N ASP A 25 -1.77 -15.39 -6.55
CA ASP A 25 -0.49 -16.03 -6.28
C ASP A 25 0.36 -15.04 -5.52
N ARG A 26 0.61 -15.32 -4.25
CA ARG A 26 1.23 -14.37 -3.32
C ARG A 26 2.56 -13.83 -3.84
N LYS A 27 3.45 -14.71 -4.29
CA LYS A 27 4.77 -14.30 -4.76
C LYS A 27 4.70 -13.42 -6.00
N SER A 28 3.91 -13.83 -7.00
CA SER A 28 3.75 -13.06 -8.24
C SER A 28 3.09 -11.71 -7.97
N PHE A 29 2.08 -11.70 -7.13
CA PHE A 29 1.39 -10.48 -6.73
C PHE A 29 2.36 -9.53 -6.01
N ALA A 30 3.13 -10.06 -5.04
CA ALA A 30 4.07 -9.27 -4.26
C ALA A 30 5.14 -8.64 -5.15
N ASP A 31 5.74 -9.42 -6.05
CA ASP A 31 6.77 -8.92 -6.95
C ASP A 31 6.23 -7.84 -7.90
N ARG A 32 5.02 -8.05 -8.43
CA ARG A 32 4.39 -7.08 -9.32
C ARG A 32 4.04 -5.79 -8.60
N LEU A 33 3.44 -5.92 -7.43
CA LEU A 33 3.07 -4.74 -6.63
C LEU A 33 4.31 -3.94 -6.25
N TRP A 34 5.37 -4.61 -5.80
CA TRP A 34 6.61 -3.92 -5.47
C TRP A 34 7.21 -3.19 -6.67
N SER A 35 7.21 -3.83 -7.84
CA SER A 35 7.69 -3.18 -9.07
C SER A 35 6.88 -1.93 -9.41
N ASP A 36 5.56 -2.01 -9.27
CA ASP A 36 4.68 -0.86 -9.55
C ASP A 36 4.90 0.26 -8.53
N VAL A 37 5.01 -0.07 -7.24
CA VAL A 37 5.27 0.90 -6.17
C VAL A 37 6.63 1.57 -6.39
N ALA A 38 7.66 0.78 -6.69
CA ALA A 38 9.01 1.31 -6.92
C ALA A 38 9.02 2.29 -8.08
N ARG A 39 8.31 1.98 -9.16
CA ARG A 39 8.22 2.86 -10.31
C ARG A 39 7.47 4.15 -9.97
N ILE A 40 6.35 4.05 -9.24
CA ILE A 40 5.57 5.24 -8.82
C ILE A 40 6.41 6.14 -7.91
N MET A 41 7.15 5.54 -6.98
CA MET A 41 7.96 6.28 -6.01
C MET A 41 9.35 6.64 -6.54
N GLU A 42 9.69 6.15 -7.74
CA GLU A 42 10.99 6.39 -8.37
C GLU A 42 12.16 5.89 -7.55
N VAL A 43 12.01 4.66 -7.03
CA VAL A 43 13.06 3.99 -6.25
C VAL A 43 13.48 2.70 -6.96
N PRO A 44 14.73 2.21 -6.71
CA PRO A 44 15.19 0.97 -7.36
C PRO A 44 14.50 -0.26 -6.76
N ALA A 45 13.76 -0.98 -7.60
CA ALA A 45 13.00 -2.15 -7.19
C ALA A 45 13.88 -3.38 -6.95
N ASP A 46 15.05 -3.42 -7.58
CA ASP A 46 15.93 -4.58 -7.56
C ASP A 46 16.84 -4.68 -6.35
N ARG A 47 16.91 -3.63 -5.54
CA ARG A 47 17.82 -3.61 -4.38
C ARG A 47 17.32 -4.43 -3.20
N ASN A 48 16.01 -4.55 -3.06
CA ASN A 48 15.41 -5.29 -1.94
C ASN A 48 14.37 -6.26 -2.49
N PRO A 49 14.82 -7.40 -3.05
CA PRO A 49 13.90 -8.44 -3.48
C PRO A 49 13.13 -8.98 -2.27
N GLY A 50 11.91 -9.42 -2.49
CA GLY A 50 11.06 -9.90 -1.42
C GLY A 50 11.72 -10.96 -0.55
N VAL A 51 11.74 -10.70 0.75
CA VAL A 51 12.31 -11.60 1.75
C VAL A 51 11.17 -12.29 2.48
N PRO A 52 11.13 -13.63 2.54
CA PRO A 52 10.12 -14.32 3.33
C PRO A 52 10.27 -13.95 4.80
N ASN A 53 9.15 -13.64 5.46
CA ASN A 53 9.17 -13.41 6.89
C ASN A 53 8.85 -14.70 7.65
N GLU A 54 8.93 -14.68 8.99
CA GLU A 54 8.71 -15.87 9.81
C GLU A 54 7.28 -16.42 9.74
N TYR A 55 6.34 -15.61 9.23
CA TYR A 55 4.93 -16.01 9.08
C TYR A 55 4.59 -16.46 7.66
N GLY A 56 5.60 -16.59 6.80
CA GLY A 56 5.42 -17.03 5.41
C GLY A 56 5.02 -15.94 4.44
N GLY A 57 4.90 -14.70 4.87
CA GLY A 57 4.66 -13.57 3.98
C GLY A 57 5.93 -13.07 3.33
N TYR A 58 5.81 -12.03 2.52
CA TYR A 58 6.94 -11.39 1.86
C TYR A 58 7.05 -9.94 2.31
N GLN A 59 8.29 -9.48 2.52
CA GLN A 59 8.58 -8.13 2.95
C GLN A 59 9.53 -7.47 1.96
N TYR A 60 9.19 -6.24 1.57
CA TYR A 60 9.99 -5.39 0.70
C TYR A 60 10.17 -4.05 1.38
N TRP A 61 11.33 -3.42 1.21
CA TRP A 61 11.54 -2.09 1.78
C TRP A 61 12.56 -1.32 0.97
N PHE A 62 12.47 -0.01 1.07
CA PHE A 62 13.49 0.91 0.54
C PHE A 62 13.53 2.13 1.45
N GLU A 63 14.74 2.62 1.72
CA GLU A 63 14.94 3.78 2.56
C GLU A 63 16.13 4.57 2.03
N ASN A 64 15.95 5.90 1.95
CA ASN A 64 17.04 6.82 1.63
C ASN A 64 16.84 8.13 2.40
N GLU A 65 17.55 9.19 2.00
CA GLU A 65 17.47 10.49 2.66
C GLU A 65 16.10 11.15 2.50
N ASP A 66 15.36 10.80 1.45
CA ASP A 66 14.13 11.49 1.07
C ASP A 66 12.86 10.76 1.51
N LEU A 67 12.90 9.43 1.60
CA LEU A 67 11.70 8.66 1.88
C LEU A 67 12.02 7.26 2.42
N SER A 68 11.00 6.63 3.01
CA SER A 68 11.02 5.20 3.30
C SER A 68 9.72 4.57 2.82
N VAL A 69 9.81 3.36 2.28
CA VAL A 69 8.67 2.59 1.78
C VAL A 69 8.78 1.17 2.32
N ASP A 70 7.69 0.67 2.90
CA ASP A 70 7.59 -0.69 3.41
C ASP A 70 6.37 -1.37 2.82
N LEU A 71 6.56 -2.60 2.36
CA LEU A 71 5.49 -3.43 1.82
C LEU A 71 5.54 -4.80 2.47
N TYR A 72 4.40 -5.23 3.01
CA TYR A 72 4.21 -6.57 3.58
C TYR A 72 3.08 -7.25 2.84
N VAL A 73 3.32 -8.46 2.34
CA VAL A 73 2.31 -9.23 1.62
C VAL A 73 2.08 -10.56 2.34
N GLU A 74 0.86 -10.75 2.84
CA GLU A 74 0.44 -11.92 3.57
C GLU A 74 -0.57 -12.75 2.77
N GLU A 75 -0.93 -13.92 3.25
CA GLU A 75 -2.04 -14.68 2.68
C GLU A 75 -3.37 -14.07 3.15
N PRO A 76 -4.37 -13.96 2.27
CA PRO A 76 -5.67 -13.46 2.68
C PRO A 76 -6.34 -14.41 3.68
N GLU A 77 -6.91 -13.83 4.74
CA GLU A 77 -7.66 -14.56 5.74
C GLU A 77 -9.14 -14.54 5.37
N PRO A 78 -9.79 -15.70 5.21
CA PRO A 78 -11.19 -15.74 4.76
C PRO A 78 -12.17 -15.00 5.64
N ASP A 79 -11.89 -14.89 6.94
CA ASP A 79 -12.81 -14.31 7.92
C ASP A 79 -12.57 -12.82 8.19
N ASP A 80 -11.65 -12.18 7.46
CA ASP A 80 -11.27 -10.79 7.70
C ASP A 80 -12.15 -9.76 6.97
N GLY A 81 -13.30 -10.17 6.45
CA GLY A 81 -14.18 -9.26 5.74
C GLY A 81 -13.47 -8.68 4.52
N PHE A 82 -13.56 -7.35 4.30
CA PHE A 82 -12.90 -6.76 3.15
C PHE A 82 -11.37 -6.81 3.24
N PHE A 83 -10.79 -6.92 4.44
CA PHE A 83 -9.34 -7.08 4.59
C PHE A 83 -8.83 -8.34 3.89
N GLY A 84 -9.65 -9.38 3.78
CA GLY A 84 -9.30 -10.57 3.02
C GLY A 84 -9.10 -10.32 1.53
N GLN A 85 -9.61 -9.19 1.02
CA GLN A 85 -9.46 -8.79 -0.37
C GLN A 85 -8.23 -7.90 -0.60
N VAL A 86 -7.61 -7.43 0.49
CA VAL A 86 -6.44 -6.53 0.43
C VAL A 86 -5.37 -6.99 1.42
N PRO A 87 -4.73 -8.14 1.15
CA PRO A 87 -3.79 -8.73 2.11
C PRO A 87 -2.43 -8.03 2.21
N ALA A 88 -2.12 -7.10 1.31
CA ALA A 88 -0.86 -6.38 1.35
C ALA A 88 -1.00 -5.08 2.12
N MET A 89 0.01 -4.77 2.93
CA MET A 89 0.09 -3.51 3.68
C MET A 89 1.24 -2.69 3.11
N LEU A 90 0.95 -1.45 2.74
CA LEU A 90 1.92 -0.56 2.12
C LEU A 90 1.97 0.75 2.90
N MET A 91 3.16 1.15 3.31
CA MET A 91 3.38 2.41 4.02
C MET A 91 4.53 3.17 3.36
N ALA A 92 4.32 4.46 3.11
CA ALA A 92 5.35 5.34 2.59
C ALA A 92 5.44 6.57 3.49
N ARG A 93 6.64 6.93 3.89
CA ARG A 93 6.89 8.09 4.75
C ARG A 93 7.88 9.01 4.09
N SER A 94 7.58 10.30 4.13
CA SER A 94 8.51 11.31 3.66
C SER A 94 9.56 11.62 4.72
N ARG A 95 10.80 11.81 4.27
CA ARG A 95 11.91 12.29 5.10
C ARG A 95 12.40 13.64 4.60
N SER A 96 11.72 14.17 3.59
CA SER A 96 12.05 15.45 2.97
C SER A 96 10.98 16.48 3.31
N GLU A 97 10.91 17.56 2.53
CA GLU A 97 9.91 18.61 2.68
C GLU A 97 8.53 18.17 2.18
N THR A 98 8.45 17.11 1.38
CA THR A 98 7.18 16.55 0.92
C THR A 98 6.41 16.00 2.12
N GLU A 99 5.14 16.33 2.23
CA GLU A 99 4.35 15.87 3.35
C GLU A 99 3.87 14.43 3.14
N ASN A 100 3.67 13.70 4.24
CA ASN A 100 3.23 12.30 4.17
C ASN A 100 1.89 12.15 3.43
N TRP A 101 0.96 13.09 3.64
CA TRP A 101 -0.33 13.01 2.96
C TRP A 101 -0.19 13.16 1.44
N GLU A 102 0.72 14.00 0.97
CA GLU A 102 0.97 14.17 -0.47
C GLU A 102 1.54 12.89 -1.07
N MET A 103 2.47 12.27 -0.37
CA MET A 103 3.08 11.02 -0.81
C MET A 103 2.07 9.88 -0.85
N ALA A 104 1.27 9.75 0.20
CA ALA A 104 0.25 8.71 0.28
C ALA A 104 -0.83 8.89 -0.78
N GLU A 105 -1.29 10.12 -0.99
CA GLU A 105 -2.30 10.43 -2.00
C GLU A 105 -1.80 10.10 -3.41
N LYS A 106 -0.57 10.50 -3.72
CA LYS A 106 0.05 10.19 -5.01
C LYS A 106 0.13 8.68 -5.25
N LEU A 107 0.59 7.95 -4.23
CA LEU A 107 0.74 6.51 -4.32
C LEU A 107 -0.62 5.84 -4.51
N TYR A 108 -1.61 6.22 -3.71
CA TYR A 108 -2.96 5.70 -3.81
C TYR A 108 -3.56 5.94 -5.20
N GLU A 109 -3.54 7.18 -5.67
CA GLU A 109 -4.14 7.54 -6.94
C GLU A 109 -3.50 6.81 -8.11
N ARG A 110 -2.18 6.67 -8.08
CA ARG A 110 -1.46 5.99 -9.16
C ARG A 110 -1.70 4.49 -9.17
N LEU A 111 -1.77 3.86 -7.99
CA LEU A 111 -2.12 2.45 -7.90
C LEU A 111 -3.53 2.18 -8.43
N VAL A 112 -4.49 3.02 -8.05
CA VAL A 112 -5.86 2.93 -8.54
C VAL A 112 -5.91 3.07 -10.06
N ARG A 113 -5.14 4.00 -10.60
CA ARG A 113 -5.13 4.28 -12.05
C ARG A 113 -4.61 3.11 -12.87
N LEU A 114 -3.76 2.26 -12.30
CA LEU A 114 -3.27 1.07 -13.00
C LEU A 114 -4.38 0.07 -13.31
N GLY A 115 -5.47 0.06 -12.54
CA GLY A 115 -6.61 -0.81 -12.77
C GLY A 115 -6.38 -2.27 -12.43
N ARG A 116 -5.27 -2.61 -11.77
CA ARG A 116 -4.91 -4.00 -11.44
C ARG A 116 -5.19 -4.35 -10.00
N TYR A 117 -5.41 -3.37 -9.16
CA TYR A 117 -5.44 -3.55 -7.72
C TYR A 117 -6.71 -3.03 -7.09
N ARG A 118 -7.14 -3.70 -6.04
CA ARG A 118 -8.07 -3.13 -5.07
C ARG A 118 -7.22 -2.40 -4.05
N VAL A 119 -7.57 -1.16 -3.75
CA VAL A 119 -6.80 -0.32 -2.84
C VAL A 119 -7.74 0.39 -1.89
N VAL A 120 -7.41 0.37 -0.60
CA VAL A 120 -8.08 1.18 0.41
C VAL A 120 -7.01 1.92 1.20
N ALA A 121 -7.26 3.20 1.48
CA ALA A 121 -6.35 4.04 2.23
C ALA A 121 -6.93 4.34 3.61
N PHE A 122 -6.08 4.23 4.63
CA PHE A 122 -6.44 4.50 6.03
C PHE A 122 -5.63 5.66 6.58
N ALA A 123 -6.29 6.50 7.36
CA ALA A 123 -5.61 7.51 8.15
C ALA A 123 -4.94 6.89 9.38
N ASP A 124 -4.13 7.66 10.08
CA ASP A 124 -3.42 7.23 11.28
C ASP A 124 -4.34 6.72 12.39
N ASN A 125 -5.57 7.21 12.44
CA ASN A 125 -6.58 6.76 13.40
C ASN A 125 -7.28 5.45 13.01
N GLY A 126 -6.88 4.83 11.91
CA GLY A 126 -7.46 3.58 11.44
C GLY A 126 -8.75 3.73 10.65
N MET A 127 -9.20 4.97 10.38
CA MET A 127 -10.42 5.22 9.60
C MET A 127 -10.09 5.26 8.11
N PRO A 128 -10.96 4.69 7.25
CA PRO A 128 -10.71 4.72 5.81
C PRO A 128 -10.91 6.14 5.26
N ILE A 129 -10.02 6.51 4.35
CA ILE A 129 -10.08 7.80 3.64
C ILE A 129 -10.78 7.62 2.30
N ASP A 130 -10.38 6.58 1.56
CA ASP A 130 -10.90 6.29 0.23
C ASP A 130 -10.63 4.83 -0.12
N ALA A 131 -11.41 4.31 -1.06
CA ALA A 131 -11.21 2.96 -1.59
C ALA A 131 -11.75 2.92 -3.03
N ASN A 132 -11.21 2.01 -3.84
CA ASN A 132 -11.68 1.80 -5.21
C ASN A 132 -12.58 0.57 -5.33
N PHE A 133 -13.03 0.01 -4.21
CA PHE A 133 -13.96 -1.12 -4.17
C PHE A 133 -14.89 -0.98 -2.96
N ASP A 134 -15.91 -1.81 -2.88
CA ASP A 134 -16.88 -1.75 -1.80
C ASP A 134 -16.29 -2.35 -0.52
N ILE A 135 -16.15 -1.54 0.51
CA ILE A 135 -15.62 -1.95 1.82
C ILE A 135 -16.73 -2.08 2.88
N GLY A 136 -17.99 -1.84 2.50
CA GLY A 136 -19.11 -1.91 3.42
C GLY A 136 -19.28 -0.64 4.25
N ASP A 137 -20.27 -0.69 5.16
CA ASP A 137 -20.67 0.47 5.98
C ASP A 137 -20.35 0.31 7.48
N ASP A 138 -19.69 -0.78 7.85
CA ASP A 138 -19.47 -1.13 9.26
C ASP A 138 -18.18 -0.54 9.83
N TRP A 139 -18.07 0.77 9.75
CA TRP A 139 -16.88 1.50 10.21
C TRP A 139 -17.09 2.18 11.54
#